data_97171bcd64d17614cbf1bc090b067f02
#
_entry.id   97171bcd64d17614cbf1bc090b067f02
#
_cell.length_a   1.000
_cell.length_b   1.000
_cell.length_c   1.000
_cell.angle_alpha   90.00
_cell.angle_beta   90.00
_cell.angle_gamma   90.00
#
_symmetry.space_group_name_H-M   'P 1'
#
loop_
_entity.id
_entity.type
_entity.pdbx_description
1 polymer ?
#
loop_
_entity_poly.entity_id
_entity_poly.type
_entity_poly.pdbx_seq_one_letter_code
_entity_poly.pdbx_strand_id
1 'polypeptide(L)'
;MKGFSKLGWAALALLGAFCLGTVALRRGEHINALWIVVAAVSLYLVAYRFYSLFIANKVMQLDPTRATPAVINNDGLDYVPTNKHVLFGHHFAAIAGAGPLVGPVLAAQMGYLPGLLWLVVGVVLAGAVQDFMVLFLSSRHPIPPVGDLVREEMGQVPG
;
A
#
# COMPACT_ATOMS: atom_id res chain seq x y z
N MET A 1 -12.59 0.02 -14.87
CA MET A 1 -12.39 1.48 -14.74
C MET A 1 -11.96 2.05 -16.09
N LYS A 2 -12.95 2.25 -16.95
CA LYS A 2 -12.80 2.87 -18.29
C LYS A 2 -13.24 4.33 -18.14
N GLY A 3 -12.38 5.24 -17.80
CA GLY A 3 -12.87 6.61 -17.61
C GLY A 3 -11.83 7.72 -17.57
N PHE A 4 -10.60 7.40 -17.24
CA PHE A 4 -9.56 8.42 -17.24
C PHE A 4 -8.66 8.26 -18.45
N SER A 5 -8.65 9.26 -19.33
CA SER A 5 -7.76 9.29 -20.50
C SER A 5 -6.29 9.35 -20.04
N LYS A 6 -5.35 8.96 -20.91
CA LYS A 6 -3.91 9.11 -20.64
C LYS A 6 -3.56 10.56 -20.24
N LEU A 7 -4.28 11.53 -20.82
CA LEU A 7 -4.15 12.94 -20.51
C LEU A 7 -4.56 13.26 -19.05
N GLY A 8 -5.62 12.66 -18.55
CA GLY A 8 -6.07 12.83 -17.14
C GLY A 8 -5.04 12.32 -16.13
N TRP A 9 -4.41 11.18 -16.42
CA TRP A 9 -3.35 10.66 -15.56
C TRP A 9 -2.09 11.53 -15.61
N ALA A 10 -1.73 12.06 -16.78
CA ALA A 10 -0.63 13.01 -16.90
C ALA A 10 -0.92 14.32 -16.14
N ALA A 11 -2.12 14.84 -16.24
CA ALA A 11 -2.54 16.04 -15.50
C ALA A 11 -2.48 15.81 -13.98
N LEU A 12 -2.92 14.65 -13.50
CA LEU A 12 -2.85 14.28 -12.08
C LEU A 12 -1.40 14.17 -11.59
N ALA A 13 -0.53 13.57 -12.39
CA ALA A 13 0.91 13.45 -12.06
C ALA A 13 1.58 14.84 -12.01
N LEU A 14 1.28 15.71 -12.96
CA LEU A 14 1.79 17.08 -12.99
C LEU A 14 1.28 17.89 -11.79
N LEU A 15 0.00 17.76 -11.44
CA LEU A 15 -0.58 18.41 -10.26
C LEU A 15 0.14 17.95 -8.98
N GLY A 16 0.37 16.65 -8.81
CA GLY A 16 1.11 16.10 -7.67
C GLY A 16 2.55 16.62 -7.60
N ALA A 17 3.24 16.64 -8.74
CA ALA A 17 4.60 17.17 -8.82
C ALA A 17 4.66 18.67 -8.51
N PHE A 18 3.69 19.44 -9.01
CA PHE A 18 3.59 20.88 -8.72
C PHE A 18 3.35 21.14 -7.23
N CYS A 19 2.41 20.43 -6.61
CA CYS A 19 2.13 20.55 -5.18
C CYS A 19 3.34 20.18 -4.33
N LEU A 20 4.02 19.08 -4.65
CA LEU A 20 5.23 18.65 -3.94
C LEU A 20 6.37 19.67 -4.12
N GLY A 21 6.55 20.17 -5.34
CA GLY A 21 7.54 21.21 -5.65
C GLY A 21 7.27 22.51 -4.89
N THR A 22 6.00 22.92 -4.78
CA THR A 22 5.61 24.10 -4.02
C THR A 22 5.97 23.96 -2.54
N VAL A 23 5.70 22.79 -1.94
CA VAL A 23 6.08 22.49 -0.54
C VAL A 23 7.60 22.50 -0.37
N ALA A 24 8.35 21.93 -1.29
CA ALA A 24 9.81 21.85 -1.22
C ALA A 24 10.50 23.23 -1.37
N LEU A 25 9.95 24.12 -2.19
CA LEU A 25 10.54 25.42 -2.50
C LEU A 25 10.20 26.52 -1.49
N ARG A 26 9.08 26.40 -0.78
CA ARG A 26 8.67 27.37 0.24
C ARG A 26 9.43 27.17 1.55
N ARG A 27 10.63 27.75 1.63
CA ARG A 27 11.41 27.78 2.86
C ARG A 27 10.96 28.95 3.74
N GLY A 28 10.40 28.67 4.92
CA GLY A 28 10.12 29.66 5.94
C GLY A 28 8.67 30.16 6.07
N GLU A 29 7.74 29.69 5.25
CA GLU A 29 6.31 29.97 5.42
C GLU A 29 5.58 28.80 6.11
N HIS A 30 4.45 29.08 6.77
CA HIS A 30 3.56 28.05 7.29
C HIS A 30 3.13 27.10 6.18
N ILE A 31 3.54 25.85 6.29
CA ILE A 31 3.23 24.83 5.30
C ILE A 31 1.74 24.51 5.42
N ASN A 32 1.00 24.78 4.35
CA ASN A 32 -0.41 24.43 4.32
C ASN A 32 -0.54 22.91 4.08
N ALA A 33 -1.19 22.21 5.01
CA ALA A 33 -1.42 20.78 4.92
C ALA A 33 -2.13 20.36 3.62
N LEU A 34 -2.92 21.24 3.03
CA LEU A 34 -3.63 20.98 1.76
C LEU A 34 -2.67 20.59 0.62
N TRP A 35 -1.54 21.29 0.47
CA TRP A 35 -0.56 20.97 -0.59
C TRP A 35 0.03 19.58 -0.43
N ILE A 36 0.29 19.19 0.82
CA ILE A 36 0.81 17.84 1.13
C ILE A 36 -0.22 16.78 0.81
N VAL A 37 -1.46 16.99 1.23
CA VAL A 37 -2.56 16.05 0.99
C VAL A 37 -2.79 15.88 -0.51
N VAL A 38 -2.87 16.98 -1.28
CA VAL A 38 -3.05 16.91 -2.74
C VAL A 38 -1.89 16.20 -3.42
N ALA A 39 -0.65 16.49 -3.01
CA ALA A 39 0.54 15.83 -3.55
C ALA A 39 0.53 14.31 -3.26
N ALA A 40 0.28 13.93 -2.01
CA ALA A 40 0.23 12.53 -1.60
C ALA A 40 -0.90 11.76 -2.31
N VAL A 41 -2.12 12.29 -2.31
CA VAL A 41 -3.26 11.65 -2.98
C VAL A 41 -3.01 11.49 -4.47
N SER A 42 -2.49 12.52 -5.14
CA SER A 42 -2.16 12.45 -6.57
C SER A 42 -1.12 11.37 -6.86
N LEU A 43 -0.04 11.31 -6.05
CA LEU A 43 0.99 10.29 -6.19
C LEU A 43 0.44 8.89 -5.94
N TYR A 44 -0.34 8.71 -4.89
CA TYR A 44 -0.92 7.40 -4.54
C TYR A 44 -1.90 6.91 -5.61
N LEU A 45 -2.70 7.78 -6.21
CA LEU A 45 -3.59 7.40 -7.31
C LEU A 45 -2.80 6.98 -8.56
N VAL A 46 -1.73 7.69 -8.90
CA VAL A 46 -0.85 7.32 -10.01
C VAL A 46 -0.13 6.00 -9.71
N ALA A 47 0.43 5.85 -8.52
CA ALA A 47 1.09 4.62 -8.09
C ALA A 47 0.12 3.43 -8.08
N TYR A 48 -1.08 3.60 -7.55
CA TYR A 48 -2.12 2.59 -7.59
C TYR A 48 -2.47 2.17 -9.02
N ARG A 49 -2.57 3.14 -9.95
CA ARG A 49 -2.96 2.84 -11.33
C ARG A 49 -1.88 2.13 -12.13
N PHE A 50 -0.61 2.46 -11.93
CA PHE A 50 0.48 1.98 -12.76
C PHE A 50 1.39 1.01 -12.02
N TYR A 51 1.88 1.40 -10.85
CA TYR A 51 2.85 0.62 -10.09
C TYR A 51 2.22 -0.63 -9.48
N SER A 52 1.01 -0.53 -8.90
CA SER A 52 0.35 -1.72 -8.35
C SER A 52 0.01 -2.75 -9.44
N LEU A 53 -0.38 -2.31 -10.64
CA LEU A 53 -0.62 -3.21 -11.76
C LEU A 53 0.66 -3.88 -12.26
N PHE A 54 1.78 -3.16 -12.24
CA PHE A 54 3.08 -3.74 -12.56
C PHE A 54 3.44 -4.84 -11.55
N ILE A 55 3.34 -4.55 -10.25
CA ILE A 55 3.60 -5.54 -9.20
C ILE A 55 2.65 -6.73 -9.33
N ALA A 56 1.34 -6.49 -9.47
CA ALA A 56 0.34 -7.55 -9.56
C ALA A 56 0.57 -8.49 -10.76
N ASN A 57 0.82 -7.92 -11.94
CA ASN A 57 0.86 -8.70 -13.19
C ASN A 57 2.25 -9.22 -13.54
N LYS A 58 3.31 -8.48 -13.20
CA LYS A 58 4.69 -8.83 -13.61
C LYS A 58 5.49 -9.48 -12.50
N VAL A 59 5.33 -9.03 -11.28
CA VAL A 59 6.09 -9.56 -10.14
C VAL A 59 5.35 -10.73 -9.51
N MET A 60 4.08 -10.53 -9.10
CA MET A 60 3.29 -11.54 -8.39
C MET A 60 2.55 -12.50 -9.32
N GLN A 61 2.40 -12.16 -10.58
CA GLN A 61 1.72 -12.98 -11.60
C GLN A 61 0.36 -13.50 -11.10
N LEU A 62 -0.50 -12.56 -10.69
CA LEU A 62 -1.82 -12.89 -10.15
C LEU A 62 -2.63 -13.70 -11.15
N ASP A 63 -3.09 -14.86 -10.73
CA ASP A 63 -4.02 -15.69 -11.48
C ASP A 63 -5.45 -15.55 -10.90
N PRO A 64 -6.36 -14.87 -11.60
CA PRO A 64 -7.72 -14.66 -11.14
C PRO A 64 -8.58 -15.94 -11.18
N THR A 65 -8.10 -16.98 -11.84
CA THR A 65 -8.84 -18.26 -11.96
C THR A 65 -8.57 -19.21 -10.80
N ARG A 66 -7.50 -18.96 -10.05
CA ARG A 66 -7.14 -19.80 -8.91
C ARG A 66 -8.08 -19.56 -7.74
N ALA A 67 -8.74 -20.61 -7.28
CA ALA A 67 -9.57 -20.56 -6.07
C ALA A 67 -8.67 -20.31 -4.83
N THR A 68 -9.17 -19.46 -3.94
CA THR A 68 -8.49 -19.17 -2.66
C THR A 68 -8.73 -20.28 -1.63
N PRO A 69 -7.86 -20.43 -0.62
CA PRO A 69 -8.07 -21.40 0.47
C PRO A 69 -9.44 -21.26 1.16
N ALA A 70 -9.94 -20.03 1.31
CA ALA A 70 -11.25 -19.79 1.88
C ALA A 70 -12.41 -20.40 1.07
N VAL A 71 -12.24 -20.57 -0.24
CA VAL A 71 -13.23 -21.23 -1.11
C VAL A 71 -13.05 -22.74 -1.09
N ILE A 72 -11.79 -23.22 -1.09
CA ILE A 72 -11.48 -24.65 -1.16
C ILE A 72 -11.75 -25.34 0.18
N ASN A 73 -11.34 -24.71 1.28
CA ASN A 73 -11.39 -25.27 2.63
C ASN A 73 -12.50 -24.65 3.49
N ASN A 74 -13.57 -24.18 2.86
CA ASN A 74 -14.66 -23.50 3.58
C ASN A 74 -15.24 -24.38 4.69
N ASP A 75 -14.91 -24.06 5.93
CA ASP A 75 -15.39 -24.75 7.14
C ASP A 75 -16.41 -23.92 7.94
N GLY A 76 -16.63 -22.66 7.53
CA GLY A 76 -17.52 -21.74 8.21
C GLY A 76 -16.98 -21.16 9.51
N LEU A 77 -15.73 -21.45 9.87
CA LEU A 77 -15.04 -20.99 11.08
C LEU A 77 -13.80 -20.19 10.74
N ASP A 78 -12.75 -20.88 10.28
CA ASP A 78 -11.45 -20.28 9.95
C ASP A 78 -11.37 -19.86 8.47
N TYR A 79 -12.03 -20.62 7.59
CA TYR A 79 -12.03 -20.38 6.15
C TYR A 79 -13.45 -20.02 5.68
N VAL A 80 -13.72 -18.72 5.63
CA VAL A 80 -15.04 -18.22 5.20
C VAL A 80 -14.85 -17.27 4.00
N PRO A 81 -15.45 -17.60 2.83
CA PRO A 81 -15.48 -16.67 1.70
C PRO A 81 -16.15 -15.36 2.09
N THR A 82 -15.39 -14.29 2.10
CA THR A 82 -15.82 -12.99 2.62
C THR A 82 -15.97 -11.97 1.48
N ASN A 83 -16.95 -11.07 1.63
CA ASN A 83 -17.16 -9.99 0.69
C ASN A 83 -15.93 -9.07 0.64
N LYS A 84 -15.49 -8.70 -0.57
CA LYS A 84 -14.31 -7.88 -0.80
C LYS A 84 -14.29 -6.54 -0.04
N HIS A 85 -15.45 -5.93 0.20
CA HIS A 85 -15.54 -4.66 0.93
C HIS A 85 -15.35 -4.85 2.43
N VAL A 86 -15.84 -5.97 2.97
CA VAL A 86 -15.62 -6.36 4.37
C VAL A 86 -14.15 -6.70 4.59
N LEU A 87 -13.56 -7.48 3.69
CA LEU A 87 -12.13 -7.84 3.74
C LEU A 87 -11.25 -6.59 3.65
N PHE A 88 -11.57 -5.67 2.74
CA PHE A 88 -10.86 -4.39 2.63
C PHE A 88 -10.95 -3.57 3.92
N GLY A 89 -12.15 -3.43 4.50
CA GLY A 89 -12.34 -2.69 5.74
C GLY A 89 -11.58 -3.29 6.91
N HIS A 90 -11.56 -4.62 7.02
CA HIS A 90 -10.82 -5.33 8.06
C HIS A 90 -9.30 -5.16 7.91
N HIS A 91 -8.80 -5.32 6.70
CA HIS A 91 -7.38 -5.12 6.39
C HIS A 91 -6.95 -3.68 6.65
N PHE A 92 -7.75 -2.71 6.21
CA PHE A 92 -7.50 -1.29 6.48
C PHE A 92 -7.48 -0.98 7.99
N ALA A 93 -8.41 -1.52 8.75
CA ALA A 93 -8.46 -1.33 10.20
C ALA A 93 -7.25 -1.92 10.92
N ALA A 94 -6.73 -3.06 10.44
CA ALA A 94 -5.52 -3.68 10.98
C ALA A 94 -4.26 -2.81 10.73
N ILE A 95 -4.16 -2.18 9.56
CA ILE A 95 -3.04 -1.30 9.19
C ILE A 95 -3.15 0.04 9.92
N ALA A 96 -4.35 0.62 10.04
CA ALA A 96 -4.60 1.93 10.62
C ALA A 96 -4.53 1.94 12.17
N GLY A 97 -3.59 1.21 12.75
CA GLY A 97 -3.35 1.14 14.19
C GLY A 97 -2.58 2.35 14.74
N ALA A 98 -2.11 2.23 15.99
CA ALA A 98 -1.41 3.31 16.69
C ALA A 98 -0.07 3.71 16.03
N GLY A 99 0.64 2.78 15.41
CA GLY A 99 1.90 3.02 14.72
C GLY A 99 1.83 4.12 13.65
N PRO A 100 0.91 4.02 12.68
CA PRO A 100 0.71 5.04 11.64
C PRO A 100 0.29 6.42 12.16
N LEU A 101 -0.27 6.51 13.36
CA LEU A 101 -0.61 7.79 13.99
C LEU A 101 0.59 8.41 14.71
N VAL A 102 1.31 7.61 15.50
CA VAL A 102 2.43 8.08 16.32
C VAL A 102 3.70 8.26 15.50
N GLY A 103 3.96 7.38 14.52
CA GLY A 103 5.15 7.40 13.69
C GLY A 103 5.41 8.75 13.00
N PRO A 104 4.45 9.31 12.25
CA PRO A 104 4.60 10.61 11.61
C PRO A 104 4.83 11.77 12.58
N VAL A 105 4.21 11.72 13.77
CA VAL A 105 4.41 12.74 14.81
C VAL A 105 5.84 12.70 15.34
N LEU A 106 6.39 11.52 15.60
CA LEU A 106 7.78 11.34 16.02
C LEU A 106 8.75 11.72 14.90
N ALA A 107 8.44 11.33 13.67
CA ALA A 107 9.27 11.70 12.51
C ALA A 107 9.33 13.22 12.29
N ALA A 108 8.25 13.95 12.56
CA ALA A 108 8.22 15.40 12.47
C ALA A 108 9.21 16.08 13.44
N GLN A 109 9.54 15.45 14.56
CA GLN A 109 10.55 15.95 15.50
C GLN A 109 11.98 15.91 14.93
N MET A 110 12.24 15.02 14.00
CA MET A 110 13.53 14.89 13.30
C MET A 110 13.67 15.83 12.09
N GLY A 111 12.63 16.59 11.80
CA GLY A 111 12.56 17.49 10.66
C GLY A 111 11.46 17.10 9.68
N TYR A 112 10.95 18.12 9.00
CA TYR A 112 9.77 17.97 8.14
C TYR A 112 10.05 17.16 6.86
N LEU A 113 11.16 17.45 6.19
CA LEU A 113 11.46 16.86 4.87
C LEU A 113 11.70 15.34 4.91
N PRO A 114 12.48 14.78 5.84
CA PRO A 114 12.66 13.32 5.92
C PRO A 114 11.34 12.58 6.15
N GLY A 115 10.51 13.09 7.07
CA GLY A 115 9.19 12.50 7.35
C GLY A 115 8.27 12.56 6.14
N LEU A 116 8.23 13.69 5.43
CA LEU A 116 7.42 13.85 4.22
C LEU A 116 7.85 12.89 3.11
N LEU A 117 9.15 12.80 2.84
CA LEU A 117 9.67 11.88 1.82
C LEU A 117 9.34 10.42 2.15
N TRP A 118 9.45 10.05 3.43
CA TRP A 118 9.10 8.71 3.87
C TRP A 118 7.61 8.43 3.69
N LEU A 119 6.74 9.35 4.08
CA LEU A 119 5.29 9.20 3.91
C LEU A 119 4.88 9.13 2.43
N VAL A 120 5.53 9.88 1.55
CA VAL A 120 5.13 9.95 0.15
C VAL A 120 5.77 8.81 -0.66
N VAL A 121 7.06 8.59 -0.52
CA VAL A 121 7.82 7.62 -1.33
C VAL A 121 7.89 6.26 -0.66
N GLY A 122 8.17 6.23 0.65
CA GLY A 122 8.32 5.00 1.40
C GLY A 122 7.02 4.19 1.46
N VAL A 123 5.87 4.85 1.57
CA VAL A 123 4.56 4.18 1.52
C VAL A 123 4.34 3.49 0.18
N VAL A 124 4.70 4.13 -0.94
CA VAL A 124 4.52 3.55 -2.28
C VAL A 124 5.49 2.39 -2.53
N LEU A 125 6.78 2.58 -2.21
CA LEU A 125 7.82 1.63 -2.60
C LEU A 125 7.99 0.48 -1.61
N ALA A 126 7.69 0.69 -0.33
CA ALA A 126 7.90 -0.29 0.72
C ALA A 126 6.58 -0.71 1.39
N GLY A 127 5.86 0.20 2.04
CA GLY A 127 4.69 -0.13 2.85
C GLY A 127 3.60 -0.85 2.05
N ALA A 128 3.13 -0.24 0.98
CA ALA A 128 2.06 -0.82 0.15
C ALA A 128 2.49 -2.13 -0.53
N VAL A 129 3.76 -2.27 -0.89
CA VAL A 129 4.29 -3.51 -1.47
C VAL A 129 4.32 -4.62 -0.43
N GLN A 130 4.80 -4.32 0.79
CA GLN A 130 4.81 -5.28 1.90
C GLN A 130 3.40 -5.78 2.22
N ASP A 131 2.45 -4.87 2.41
CA ASP A 131 1.06 -5.23 2.72
C ASP A 131 0.43 -6.08 1.61
N PHE A 132 0.69 -5.70 0.35
CA PHE A 132 0.20 -6.47 -0.79
C PHE A 132 0.83 -7.86 -0.86
N MET A 133 2.14 -8.00 -0.60
CA MET A 133 2.80 -9.30 -0.57
C MET A 133 2.28 -10.20 0.54
N VAL A 134 2.11 -9.67 1.75
CA VAL A 134 1.56 -10.43 2.87
C VAL A 134 0.13 -10.91 2.57
N LEU A 135 -0.72 -10.03 2.04
CA LEU A 135 -2.07 -10.38 1.65
C LEU A 135 -2.10 -11.44 0.52
N PHE A 136 -1.21 -11.30 -0.45
CA PHE A 136 -1.08 -12.24 -1.55
C PHE A 136 -0.65 -13.64 -1.07
N LEU A 137 0.38 -13.72 -0.25
CA LEU A 137 0.88 -14.98 0.31
C LEU A 137 -0.17 -15.64 1.19
N SER A 138 -0.80 -14.90 2.10
CA SER A 138 -1.86 -15.41 2.97
C SER A 138 -3.09 -15.91 2.20
N SER A 139 -3.37 -15.34 1.03
CA SER A 139 -4.47 -15.77 0.15
C SER A 139 -4.10 -16.98 -0.72
N ARG A 140 -2.84 -17.39 -0.76
CA ARG A 140 -2.36 -18.52 -1.58
C ARG A 140 -2.08 -19.78 -0.79
N HIS A 141 -1.67 -19.64 0.45
CA HIS A 141 -1.29 -20.77 1.30
C HIS A 141 -2.40 -21.09 2.30
N PRO A 142 -2.70 -22.38 2.52
CA PRO A 142 -3.69 -22.80 3.52
C PRO A 142 -3.18 -22.67 4.96
N ILE A 143 -1.94 -22.22 5.18
CA ILE A 143 -1.29 -22.19 6.49
C ILE A 143 -1.26 -20.76 7.02
N PRO A 144 -1.79 -20.51 8.23
CA PRO A 144 -2.06 -19.16 8.69
C PRO A 144 -0.92 -18.37 9.33
N PRO A 145 0.12 -18.92 9.99
CA PRO A 145 1.13 -18.08 10.62
C PRO A 145 2.17 -17.55 9.62
N VAL A 146 2.41 -16.23 9.65
CA VAL A 146 3.42 -15.58 8.79
C VAL A 146 4.81 -16.22 8.95
N GLY A 147 5.15 -16.72 10.15
CA GLY A 147 6.40 -17.40 10.40
C GLY A 147 6.56 -18.71 9.62
N ASP A 148 5.49 -19.46 9.47
CA ASP A 148 5.51 -20.72 8.71
C ASP A 148 5.53 -20.44 7.20
N LEU A 149 4.85 -19.41 6.73
CA LEU A 149 4.96 -18.92 5.35
C LEU A 149 6.40 -18.53 5.00
N VAL A 150 7.07 -17.80 5.88
CA VAL A 150 8.49 -17.43 5.68
C VAL A 150 9.39 -18.65 5.60
N ARG A 151 9.16 -19.66 6.45
CA ARG A 151 9.92 -20.91 6.41
C ARG A 151 9.70 -21.72 5.13
N GLU A 152 8.45 -21.72 4.63
CA GLU A 152 8.10 -22.44 3.40
C GLU A 152 8.71 -21.77 2.16
N GLU A 153 8.68 -20.43 2.08
CA GLU A 153 9.18 -19.68 0.93
C GLU A 153 10.70 -19.46 0.95
N MET A 154 11.28 -19.24 2.12
CA MET A 154 12.72 -18.93 2.27
C MET A 154 13.56 -20.14 2.69
N GLY A 155 12.94 -21.27 3.00
CA GLY A 155 13.62 -22.44 3.54
C GLY A 155 13.98 -22.31 5.03
N GLN A 156 14.49 -23.39 5.61
CA GLN A 156 14.98 -23.36 7.00
C GLN A 156 16.20 -22.44 7.07
N VAL A 157 16.07 -21.34 7.79
CA VAL A 157 17.23 -20.52 8.15
C VAL A 157 18.15 -21.40 8.97
N PRO A 158 19.42 -21.64 8.55
CA PRO A 158 20.37 -22.36 9.39
C PRO A 158 20.58 -21.57 10.68
N GLY A 159 20.23 -22.18 11.80
CA GLY A 159 20.45 -21.62 13.14
C GLY A 159 21.93 -21.51 13.49
#